data_e50b60790469cee1d42d5503e5bd0f5e
#
_entry.id   e50b60790469cee1d42d5503e5bd0f5e
#
_cell.length_a   1.000
_cell.length_b   1.000
_cell.length_c   1.000
_cell.angle_alpha   90.00
_cell.angle_beta   90.00
_cell.angle_gamma   90.00
#
_symmetry.space_group_name_H-M   'P 1'
#
loop_
_entity.id
_entity.type
_entity.pdbx_description
1 polymer ?
#
loop_
_entity_poly.entity_id
_entity_poly.type
_entity_poly.pdbx_seq_one_letter_code
_entity_poly.pdbx_strand_id
1 'polypeptide(L)'
;LTNAIVQADGKITREIAMESLLEWGDTEYFEPFAGMTTRKAIIEMNRQKKMNTWDYIGHLGNKLFKGHYYALSSNGAAVKAYPAGLFSNGNVDKAIENAVEIAISSHDDPWSVSGACAIAAAICEAMKYDATVYNIVQAAKYGCREGEALARKRTDIHVYPGPSVAKRLDMAIDLALHTSDDKNPVDELRDRIGSGPAIAETVPTAIGIFIAERGDSMKCICDGVNIGDETSAIASIVGALCGTFRGSRSFPEDYLDFLNEQNGFDLELQAGAVLSACENLS
;
A
#
# COMPACT_ATOMS: atom_id res chain seq x y z
N LEU A 1 -0.56 -3.40 -12.12
CA LEU A 1 0.59 -4.01 -11.43
C LEU A 1 0.36 -5.50 -11.18
N THR A 2 -0.75 -5.93 -10.56
CA THR A 2 -1.03 -7.35 -10.32
C THR A 2 -0.97 -8.18 -11.61
N ASN A 3 -1.58 -7.72 -12.69
CA ASN A 3 -1.54 -8.39 -13.99
C ASN A 3 -0.11 -8.50 -14.54
N ALA A 4 0.69 -7.46 -14.41
CA ALA A 4 2.09 -7.48 -14.84
C ALA A 4 2.93 -8.51 -14.05
N ILE A 5 2.66 -8.64 -12.75
CA ILE A 5 3.30 -9.65 -11.90
C ILE A 5 2.84 -11.06 -12.28
N VAL A 6 1.56 -11.27 -12.56
CA VAL A 6 1.02 -12.55 -13.06
C VAL A 6 1.68 -12.94 -14.38
N GLN A 7 1.80 -12.01 -15.33
CA GLN A 7 2.48 -12.23 -16.62
C GLN A 7 3.97 -12.55 -16.48
N ALA A 8 4.57 -12.13 -15.37
CA ALA A 8 5.96 -12.43 -15.01
C ALA A 8 6.09 -13.66 -14.08
N ASP A 9 5.10 -14.58 -14.08
CA ASP A 9 5.06 -15.77 -13.22
C ASP A 9 5.28 -15.48 -11.74
N GLY A 10 4.65 -14.42 -11.22
CA GLY A 10 4.74 -14.00 -9.83
C GLY A 10 6.00 -13.22 -9.45
N LYS A 11 6.92 -13.00 -10.40
CA LYS A 11 8.16 -12.28 -10.15
C LYS A 11 7.93 -10.79 -9.99
N ILE A 12 8.50 -10.23 -8.94
CA ILE A 12 8.44 -8.79 -8.66
C ILE A 12 9.82 -8.18 -8.79
N THR A 13 9.93 -7.19 -9.68
CA THR A 13 11.10 -6.34 -9.81
C THR A 13 10.68 -4.88 -9.96
N ARG A 14 11.60 -3.97 -9.75
CA ARG A 14 11.37 -2.55 -9.97
C ARG A 14 10.97 -2.25 -11.42
N GLU A 15 11.60 -2.91 -12.38
CA GLU A 15 11.34 -2.73 -13.81
C GLU A 15 9.88 -3.09 -14.15
N ILE A 16 9.38 -4.24 -13.65
CA ILE A 16 7.98 -4.65 -13.82
C ILE A 16 7.04 -3.62 -13.19
N ALA A 17 7.37 -3.12 -12.00
CA ALA A 17 6.55 -2.09 -11.35
C ALA A 17 6.56 -0.76 -12.13
N MET A 18 7.70 -0.36 -12.68
CA MET A 18 7.83 0.85 -13.51
C MET A 18 7.06 0.73 -14.82
N GLU A 19 7.19 -0.38 -15.54
CA GLU A 19 6.47 -0.63 -16.77
C GLU A 19 4.97 -0.63 -16.56
N SER A 20 4.50 -1.28 -15.50
CA SER A 20 3.08 -1.25 -15.11
C SER A 20 2.57 0.17 -14.79
N LEU A 21 3.39 1.03 -14.17
CA LEU A 21 3.04 2.43 -13.93
C LEU A 21 2.99 3.24 -15.24
N LEU A 22 3.87 2.95 -16.20
CA LEU A 22 3.84 3.59 -17.52
C LEU A 22 2.58 3.20 -18.29
N GLU A 23 2.21 1.91 -18.30
CA GLU A 23 0.97 1.43 -18.92
C GLU A 23 -0.26 2.10 -18.30
N TRP A 24 -0.29 2.20 -16.96
CA TRP A 24 -1.36 2.93 -16.29
C TRP A 24 -1.39 4.41 -16.66
N GLY A 25 -0.23 5.03 -16.85
CA GLY A 25 -0.09 6.43 -17.27
C GLY A 25 -0.71 6.73 -18.64
N ASP A 26 -0.91 5.72 -19.47
CA ASP A 26 -1.54 5.82 -20.80
C ASP A 26 -3.06 5.58 -20.76
N THR A 27 -3.65 5.30 -19.58
CA THR A 27 -5.09 5.07 -19.41
C THR A 27 -5.84 6.34 -19.05
N GLU A 28 -7.16 6.35 -19.29
CA GLU A 28 -8.06 7.43 -18.87
C GLU A 28 -8.15 7.62 -17.36
N TYR A 29 -7.78 6.60 -16.57
CA TYR A 29 -7.76 6.65 -15.11
C TYR A 29 -6.56 7.38 -14.52
N PHE A 30 -5.55 7.67 -15.33
CA PHE A 30 -4.34 8.33 -14.84
C PHE A 30 -4.61 9.76 -14.36
N GLU A 31 -5.21 10.60 -15.23
CA GLU A 31 -5.41 12.02 -14.89
C GLU A 31 -6.29 12.26 -13.67
N PRO A 32 -7.43 11.56 -13.47
CA PRO A 32 -8.27 11.78 -12.28
C PRO A 32 -7.68 11.19 -11.00
N PHE A 33 -6.92 10.08 -11.07
CA PHE A 33 -6.58 9.30 -9.88
C PHE A 33 -5.10 9.28 -9.51
N ALA A 34 -4.20 9.75 -10.38
CA ALA A 34 -2.77 9.75 -10.07
C ALA A 34 -2.42 10.81 -9.02
N GLY A 35 -1.95 10.39 -7.87
CA GLY A 35 -1.36 11.28 -6.86
C GLY A 35 -0.11 11.98 -7.40
N MET A 36 0.20 13.16 -6.85
CA MET A 36 1.23 14.07 -7.38
C MET A 36 2.61 13.41 -7.51
N THR A 37 3.04 12.62 -6.55
CA THR A 37 4.36 11.94 -6.58
C THR A 37 4.41 10.91 -7.70
N THR A 38 3.40 10.04 -7.79
CA THR A 38 3.29 9.02 -8.84
C THR A 38 3.19 9.65 -10.22
N ARG A 39 2.37 10.71 -10.38
CA ARG A 39 2.23 11.45 -11.63
C ARG A 39 3.57 11.98 -12.14
N LYS A 40 4.35 12.60 -11.25
CA LYS A 40 5.66 13.13 -11.61
C LYS A 40 6.66 12.03 -11.96
N ALA A 41 6.63 10.92 -11.23
CA ALA A 41 7.45 9.75 -11.55
C ALA A 41 7.14 9.24 -12.97
N ILE A 42 5.87 9.06 -13.32
CA ILE A 42 5.44 8.58 -14.64
C ILE A 42 5.84 9.56 -15.76
N ILE A 43 5.65 10.87 -15.56
CA ILE A 43 6.05 11.89 -16.55
C ILE A 43 7.56 11.79 -16.82
N GLU A 44 8.37 11.65 -15.79
CA GLU A 44 9.82 11.55 -15.97
C GLU A 44 10.24 10.20 -16.56
N MET A 45 9.62 9.10 -16.14
CA MET A 45 9.82 7.79 -16.77
C MET A 45 9.58 7.85 -18.28
N ASN A 46 8.48 8.47 -18.71
CA ASN A 46 8.16 8.67 -20.11
C ASN A 46 9.21 9.54 -20.83
N ARG A 47 9.74 10.57 -20.16
CA ARG A 47 10.80 11.40 -20.70
C ARG A 47 12.09 10.60 -20.91
N GLN A 48 12.50 9.82 -19.93
CA GLN A 48 13.71 9.00 -19.99
C GLN A 48 13.60 7.90 -21.04
N LYS A 49 12.46 7.23 -21.15
CA LYS A 49 12.19 6.24 -22.19
C LYS A 49 12.33 6.83 -23.60
N LYS A 50 11.83 8.03 -23.84
CA LYS A 50 11.98 8.76 -25.12
C LYS A 50 13.44 9.11 -25.43
N MET A 51 14.26 9.34 -24.40
CA MET A 51 15.68 9.67 -24.54
C MET A 51 16.57 8.42 -24.57
N ASN A 52 15.98 7.22 -24.45
CA ASN A 52 16.70 5.95 -24.30
C ASN A 52 17.70 5.94 -23.14
N THR A 53 17.37 6.67 -22.05
CA THR A 53 18.16 6.77 -20.83
C THR A 53 17.30 6.26 -19.67
N TRP A 54 17.42 4.99 -19.34
CA TRP A 54 16.83 4.43 -18.15
C TRP A 54 17.73 4.66 -16.93
N ASP A 55 18.02 5.90 -16.65
CA ASP A 55 18.59 6.21 -15.35
C ASP A 55 17.51 6.14 -14.27
N TYR A 56 17.93 5.72 -13.11
CA TYR A 56 17.10 5.51 -11.96
C TYR A 56 16.21 6.72 -11.62
N ILE A 57 14.92 6.48 -11.44
CA ILE A 57 13.88 7.52 -11.31
C ILE A 57 13.73 8.02 -9.89
N GLY A 58 14.23 7.26 -8.92
CA GLY A 58 14.07 7.55 -7.51
C GLY A 58 14.54 8.92 -7.03
N HIS A 59 15.32 9.64 -7.81
CA HIS A 59 15.77 10.98 -7.46
C HIS A 59 14.83 12.12 -7.87
N LEU A 60 13.68 11.81 -8.43
CA LEU A 60 12.78 12.81 -9.00
C LEU A 60 12.12 13.70 -7.96
N GLY A 61 11.72 13.12 -6.87
CA GLY A 61 11.11 13.86 -5.78
C GLY A 61 11.97 15.02 -5.34
N ASN A 62 13.26 14.81 -5.17
CA ASN A 62 14.21 15.82 -4.68
C ASN A 62 14.49 16.96 -5.65
N LYS A 63 14.50 16.69 -6.96
CA LYS A 63 14.76 17.73 -7.97
C LYS A 63 13.56 18.64 -8.16
N LEU A 64 12.34 18.13 -7.95
CA LEU A 64 11.11 18.83 -8.27
C LEU A 64 10.48 19.59 -7.09
N PHE A 65 10.86 19.28 -5.85
CA PHE A 65 10.30 19.88 -4.64
C PHE A 65 11.36 20.50 -3.73
N LYS A 66 12.04 21.54 -4.21
CA LYS A 66 12.93 22.31 -3.34
C LYS A 66 12.18 22.79 -2.10
N GLY A 67 12.44 22.17 -0.96
CA GLY A 67 11.97 22.61 0.35
C GLY A 67 10.71 21.96 0.94
N HIS A 68 10.05 21.04 0.23
CA HIS A 68 8.83 20.36 0.71
C HIS A 68 8.91 18.83 0.62
N TYR A 69 9.99 18.25 1.15
CA TYR A 69 10.26 16.80 1.08
C TYR A 69 9.15 15.94 1.68
N TYR A 70 8.49 16.42 2.71
CA TYR A 70 7.38 15.72 3.36
C TYR A 70 6.22 15.40 2.41
N ALA A 71 5.93 16.30 1.46
CA ALA A 71 4.87 16.10 0.48
C ALA A 71 5.14 14.98 -0.54
N LEU A 72 6.33 14.40 -0.53
CA LEU A 72 6.75 13.33 -1.44
C LEU A 72 6.50 11.94 -0.87
N SER A 73 6.48 11.80 0.45
CA SER A 73 6.18 10.55 1.15
C SER A 73 4.67 10.31 1.16
N SER A 74 4.12 10.04 -0.02
CA SER A 74 2.67 9.90 -0.17
C SER A 74 2.18 8.46 -0.05
N ASN A 75 0.88 8.30 0.23
CA ASN A 75 0.19 7.03 0.38
C ASN A 75 0.19 6.14 -0.87
N GLY A 76 0.48 6.71 -2.06
CA GLY A 76 0.58 5.96 -3.31
C GLY A 76 1.61 4.81 -3.28
N ALA A 77 2.60 4.85 -2.40
CA ALA A 77 3.49 3.71 -2.17
C ALA A 77 2.77 2.55 -1.49
N ALA A 78 1.92 2.83 -0.49
CA ALA A 78 1.20 1.81 0.28
C ALA A 78 0.01 1.24 -0.49
N VAL A 79 -0.75 2.08 -1.20
CA VAL A 79 -1.93 1.64 -1.99
C VAL A 79 -1.57 0.59 -3.05
N LYS A 80 -0.37 0.66 -3.62
CA LYS A 80 0.10 -0.32 -4.62
C LYS A 80 0.91 -1.49 -4.04
N ALA A 81 1.07 -1.57 -2.70
CA ALA A 81 1.98 -2.54 -2.07
C ALA A 81 1.35 -3.92 -1.81
N TYR A 82 0.03 -4.07 -1.87
CA TYR A 82 -0.65 -5.33 -1.55
C TYR A 82 -0.16 -6.53 -2.39
N PRO A 83 0.20 -6.41 -3.68
CA PRO A 83 0.71 -7.55 -4.45
C PRO A 83 2.00 -8.11 -3.88
N ALA A 84 2.84 -7.26 -3.25
CA ALA A 84 4.06 -7.73 -2.60
C ALA A 84 3.77 -8.78 -1.51
N GLY A 85 2.69 -8.60 -0.76
CA GLY A 85 2.23 -9.59 0.24
C GLY A 85 1.64 -10.84 -0.42
N LEU A 86 0.79 -10.67 -1.45
CA LEU A 86 0.14 -11.80 -2.14
C LEU A 86 1.16 -12.76 -2.77
N PHE A 87 2.17 -12.24 -3.46
CA PHE A 87 3.17 -13.05 -4.16
C PHE A 87 4.41 -13.41 -3.31
N SER A 88 4.26 -13.48 -1.98
CA SER A 88 5.34 -13.82 -1.05
C SER A 88 5.27 -15.22 -0.46
N ASN A 89 4.25 -16.02 -0.81
CA ASN A 89 4.04 -17.38 -0.30
C ASN A 89 4.07 -17.48 1.24
N GLY A 90 3.47 -16.49 1.94
CA GLY A 90 3.47 -16.45 3.41
C GLY A 90 4.80 -16.09 4.06
N ASN A 91 5.82 -15.75 3.27
CA ASN A 91 7.12 -15.28 3.75
C ASN A 91 7.10 -13.75 3.90
N VAL A 92 7.04 -13.27 5.14
CA VAL A 92 6.96 -11.84 5.46
C VAL A 92 8.21 -11.07 5.02
N ASP A 93 9.40 -11.66 5.14
CA ASP A 93 10.65 -11.01 4.72
C ASP A 93 10.67 -10.83 3.19
N LYS A 94 10.17 -11.83 2.45
CA LYS A 94 10.01 -11.71 1.00
C LYS A 94 8.97 -10.66 0.61
N ALA A 95 7.87 -10.54 1.35
CA ALA A 95 6.89 -9.48 1.15
C ALA A 95 7.50 -8.09 1.33
N ILE A 96 8.39 -7.92 2.33
CA ILE A 96 9.12 -6.69 2.58
C ILE A 96 10.07 -6.37 1.42
N GLU A 97 10.88 -7.33 0.96
CA GLU A 97 11.78 -7.15 -0.20
C GLU A 97 11.01 -6.73 -1.45
N ASN A 98 9.93 -7.43 -1.75
CA ASN A 98 9.05 -7.14 -2.88
C ASN A 98 8.43 -5.74 -2.77
N ALA A 99 7.98 -5.34 -1.57
CA ALA A 99 7.40 -4.03 -1.33
C ALA A 99 8.40 -2.89 -1.51
N VAL A 100 9.68 -3.10 -1.16
CA VAL A 100 10.74 -2.13 -1.45
C VAL A 100 10.84 -1.89 -2.95
N GLU A 101 10.92 -2.93 -3.77
CA GLU A 101 11.05 -2.79 -5.23
C GLU A 101 9.81 -2.11 -5.86
N ILE A 102 8.61 -2.43 -5.37
CA ILE A 102 7.38 -1.75 -5.79
C ILE A 102 7.37 -0.28 -5.36
N ALA A 103 7.73 0.02 -4.12
CA ALA A 103 7.69 1.39 -3.60
C ALA A 103 8.63 2.30 -4.37
N ILE A 104 9.90 1.89 -4.53
CA ILE A 104 10.93 2.72 -5.15
C ILE A 104 10.74 2.94 -6.65
N SER A 105 9.81 2.26 -7.29
CA SER A 105 9.41 2.57 -8.67
C SER A 105 8.86 4.01 -8.83
N SER A 106 8.37 4.63 -7.76
CA SER A 106 7.85 6.00 -7.77
C SER A 106 8.12 6.81 -6.49
N HIS A 107 8.49 6.16 -5.37
CA HIS A 107 8.68 6.78 -4.07
C HIS A 107 10.01 6.28 -3.47
N ASP A 108 11.03 7.13 -3.52
CA ASP A 108 12.41 6.81 -3.15
C ASP A 108 12.82 7.36 -1.78
N ASP A 109 11.93 7.29 -0.82
CA ASP A 109 12.19 7.76 0.54
C ASP A 109 11.88 6.70 1.60
N PRO A 110 12.55 6.75 2.78
CA PRO A 110 12.40 5.72 3.81
C PRO A 110 10.99 5.62 4.39
N TRP A 111 10.24 6.72 4.40
CA TRP A 111 8.90 6.76 4.97
C TRP A 111 7.90 6.03 4.06
N SER A 112 7.98 6.30 2.75
CA SER A 112 7.17 5.61 1.75
C SER A 112 7.45 4.11 1.72
N VAL A 113 8.73 3.72 1.76
CA VAL A 113 9.12 2.32 1.84
C VAL A 113 8.63 1.66 3.13
N SER A 114 8.80 2.35 4.27
CA SER A 114 8.32 1.88 5.57
C SER A 114 6.82 1.57 5.56
N GLY A 115 5.99 2.47 5.05
CA GLY A 115 4.54 2.28 4.98
C GLY A 115 4.14 1.19 3.97
N ALA A 116 4.78 1.12 2.81
CA ALA A 116 4.54 0.06 1.83
C ALA A 116 4.87 -1.33 2.40
N CYS A 117 6.01 -1.47 3.07
CA CYS A 117 6.43 -2.71 3.74
C CYS A 117 5.49 -3.10 4.89
N ALA A 118 4.93 -2.13 5.62
CA ALA A 118 3.93 -2.40 6.65
C ALA A 118 2.68 -3.08 6.06
N ILE A 119 2.17 -2.55 4.94
CA ILE A 119 0.98 -3.11 4.28
C ILE A 119 1.28 -4.47 3.65
N ALA A 120 2.40 -4.61 2.95
CA ALA A 120 2.78 -5.90 2.34
C ALA A 120 2.94 -7.01 3.38
N ALA A 121 3.60 -6.72 4.51
CA ALA A 121 3.76 -7.66 5.61
C ALA A 121 2.42 -8.03 6.25
N ALA A 122 1.53 -7.06 6.45
CA ALA A 122 0.18 -7.29 6.97
C ALA A 122 -0.66 -8.18 6.04
N ILE A 123 -0.64 -7.93 4.73
CA ILE A 123 -1.31 -8.76 3.71
C ILE A 123 -0.75 -10.18 3.70
N CYS A 124 0.58 -10.33 3.71
CA CYS A 124 1.24 -11.63 3.77
C CYS A 124 0.80 -12.45 4.99
N GLU A 125 0.74 -11.84 6.17
CA GLU A 125 0.28 -12.48 7.40
C GLU A 125 -1.22 -12.80 7.35
N ALA A 126 -2.03 -11.89 6.78
CA ALA A 126 -3.47 -12.06 6.67
C ALA A 126 -3.89 -13.24 5.78
N MET A 127 -3.03 -13.68 4.85
CA MET A 127 -3.27 -14.87 4.01
C MET A 127 -3.15 -16.19 4.76
N LYS A 128 -2.56 -16.22 5.95
CA LYS A 128 -2.38 -17.46 6.69
C LYS A 128 -3.70 -17.96 7.28
N TYR A 129 -3.87 -19.28 7.30
CA TYR A 129 -5.09 -19.92 7.79
C TYR A 129 -5.42 -19.58 9.25
N ASP A 130 -4.40 -19.43 10.08
CA ASP A 130 -4.49 -19.13 11.51
C ASP A 130 -4.22 -17.63 11.81
N ALA A 131 -4.33 -16.77 10.82
CA ALA A 131 -4.16 -15.34 10.96
C ALA A 131 -5.10 -14.76 12.03
N THR A 132 -4.59 -13.86 12.83
CA THR A 132 -5.36 -13.09 13.81
C THR A 132 -5.08 -11.61 13.61
N VAL A 133 -5.99 -10.74 14.05
CA VAL A 133 -5.76 -9.28 14.05
C VAL A 133 -4.43 -8.96 14.74
N TYR A 134 -4.13 -9.62 15.84
CA TYR A 134 -2.86 -9.42 16.55
C TYR A 134 -1.64 -9.74 15.68
N ASN A 135 -1.60 -10.94 15.05
CA ASN A 135 -0.47 -11.36 14.23
C ASN A 135 -0.29 -10.43 13.02
N ILE A 136 -1.39 -10.03 12.37
CA ILE A 136 -1.39 -9.10 11.24
C ILE A 136 -0.79 -7.75 11.66
N VAL A 137 -1.19 -7.22 12.80
CA VAL A 137 -0.66 -5.96 13.34
C VAL A 137 0.83 -6.08 13.70
N GLN A 138 1.25 -7.21 14.27
CA GLN A 138 2.68 -7.45 14.54
C GLN A 138 3.49 -7.53 13.24
N ALA A 139 2.97 -8.18 12.20
CA ALA A 139 3.59 -8.22 10.89
C ALA A 139 3.70 -6.82 10.26
N ALA A 140 2.65 -5.99 10.36
CA ALA A 140 2.68 -4.59 9.93
C ALA A 140 3.78 -3.80 10.64
N LYS A 141 3.89 -3.93 11.99
CA LYS A 141 4.94 -3.27 12.78
C LYS A 141 6.34 -3.72 12.37
N TYR A 142 6.51 -5.02 12.16
CA TYR A 142 7.77 -5.59 11.71
C TYR A 142 8.13 -5.06 10.32
N GLY A 143 7.23 -5.17 9.35
CA GLY A 143 7.44 -4.69 7.99
C GLY A 143 7.75 -3.19 7.93
N CYS A 144 7.07 -2.39 8.75
CA CYS A 144 7.31 -0.96 8.89
C CYS A 144 8.76 -0.65 9.30
N ARG A 145 9.28 -1.34 10.31
CA ARG A 145 10.63 -1.13 10.86
C ARG A 145 11.72 -1.65 9.94
N GLU A 146 11.55 -2.87 9.43
CA GLU A 146 12.51 -3.48 8.52
C GLU A 146 12.56 -2.74 7.18
N GLY A 147 11.41 -2.31 6.64
CA GLY A 147 11.36 -1.50 5.42
C GLY A 147 12.11 -0.18 5.57
N GLU A 148 11.93 0.54 6.69
CA GLU A 148 12.70 1.75 6.99
C GLU A 148 14.20 1.45 7.10
N ALA A 149 14.56 0.37 7.80
CA ALA A 149 15.97 -0.01 7.99
C ALA A 149 16.65 -0.39 6.67
N LEU A 150 15.96 -1.13 5.79
CA LEU A 150 16.45 -1.47 4.45
C LEU A 150 16.60 -0.21 3.58
N ALA A 151 15.58 0.67 3.58
CA ALA A 151 15.61 1.91 2.82
C ALA A 151 16.80 2.80 3.21
N ARG A 152 17.10 2.92 4.50
CA ARG A 152 18.21 3.74 4.99
C ARG A 152 19.60 3.20 4.63
N LYS A 153 19.71 1.92 4.28
CA LYS A 153 20.98 1.30 3.83
C LYS A 153 21.22 1.43 2.32
N ARG A 154 20.20 1.79 1.56
CA ARG A 154 20.28 1.90 0.10
C ARG A 154 20.83 3.25 -0.32
N THR A 155 21.65 3.26 -1.35
CA THR A 155 22.25 4.47 -1.93
C THR A 155 21.33 5.17 -2.93
N ASP A 156 20.30 4.47 -3.39
CA ASP A 156 19.31 4.92 -4.36
C ASP A 156 18.02 5.46 -3.68
N ILE A 157 18.03 5.61 -2.37
CA ILE A 157 16.92 6.17 -1.58
C ILE A 157 17.36 7.46 -0.89
N HIS A 158 16.51 8.48 -0.95
CA HIS A 158 16.75 9.77 -0.33
C HIS A 158 16.28 9.80 1.12
N VAL A 159 17.22 10.04 2.03
CA VAL A 159 16.93 10.18 3.45
C VAL A 159 16.78 11.66 3.79
N TYR A 160 15.59 12.07 4.23
CA TYR A 160 15.30 13.42 4.71
C TYR A 160 14.48 13.38 6.02
N PRO A 161 14.44 14.47 6.80
CA PRO A 161 13.62 14.52 8.01
C PRO A 161 12.13 14.38 7.68
N GLY A 162 11.41 13.60 8.48
CA GLY A 162 9.97 13.42 8.35
C GLY A 162 9.39 12.63 9.52
N PRO A 163 8.06 12.56 9.64
CA PRO A 163 7.42 11.83 10.71
C PRO A 163 7.60 10.32 10.49
N SER A 164 8.01 9.64 11.56
CA SER A 164 8.19 8.20 11.55
C SER A 164 6.84 7.47 11.39
N VAL A 165 6.70 6.67 10.35
CA VAL A 165 5.52 5.81 10.15
C VAL A 165 5.40 4.83 11.31
N ALA A 166 6.50 4.22 11.75
CA ALA A 166 6.51 3.24 12.85
C ALA A 166 6.01 3.83 14.17
N LYS A 167 6.42 5.07 14.52
CA LYS A 167 5.94 5.72 15.74
C LYS A 167 4.47 6.08 15.67
N ARG A 168 4.02 6.59 14.53
CA ARG A 168 2.58 6.88 14.31
C ARG A 168 1.74 5.61 14.27
N LEU A 169 2.29 4.51 13.75
CA LEU A 169 1.63 3.20 13.82
C LEU A 169 1.47 2.71 15.27
N ASP A 170 2.49 2.84 16.11
CA ASP A 170 2.39 2.52 17.53
C ASP A 170 1.32 3.39 18.23
N MET A 171 1.23 4.69 17.90
CA MET A 171 0.18 5.58 18.41
C MET A 171 -1.21 5.19 17.92
N ALA A 172 -1.37 4.83 16.64
CA ALA A 172 -2.65 4.42 16.09
C ALA A 172 -3.15 3.11 16.71
N ILE A 173 -2.26 2.18 17.00
CA ILE A 173 -2.59 0.94 17.71
C ILE A 173 -3.08 1.26 19.13
N ASP A 174 -2.40 2.15 19.84
CA ASP A 174 -2.80 2.55 21.18
C ASP A 174 -4.18 3.23 21.18
N LEU A 175 -4.42 4.14 20.26
CA LEU A 175 -5.72 4.79 20.09
C LEU A 175 -6.84 3.79 19.78
N ALA A 176 -6.61 2.86 18.85
CA ALA A 176 -7.60 1.86 18.47
C ALA A 176 -7.96 0.89 19.62
N LEU A 177 -7.03 0.62 20.53
CA LEU A 177 -7.21 -0.32 21.63
C LEU A 177 -7.69 0.33 22.94
N HIS A 178 -7.36 1.60 23.17
CA HIS A 178 -7.53 2.24 24.49
C HIS A 178 -8.36 3.53 24.44
N THR A 179 -9.01 3.83 23.31
CA THR A 179 -9.98 4.94 23.29
C THR A 179 -11.14 4.61 24.25
N SER A 180 -11.50 5.57 25.09
CA SER A 180 -12.56 5.41 26.06
C SER A 180 -13.94 5.21 25.39
N ASP A 181 -14.84 4.47 26.05
CA ASP A 181 -16.15 4.08 25.52
C ASP A 181 -17.06 5.25 25.10
N ASP A 182 -16.80 6.46 25.60
CA ASP A 182 -17.52 7.68 25.25
C ASP A 182 -17.02 8.36 23.98
N LYS A 183 -15.99 7.80 23.33
CA LYS A 183 -15.36 8.33 22.11
C LYS A 183 -15.33 7.29 21.00
N ASN A 184 -15.30 7.79 19.76
CA ASN A 184 -15.12 6.96 18.60
C ASN A 184 -13.60 6.82 18.29
N PRO A 185 -13.03 5.59 18.25
CA PRO A 185 -11.64 5.39 17.91
C PRO A 185 -11.26 5.97 16.53
N VAL A 186 -12.16 5.93 15.55
CA VAL A 186 -11.91 6.44 14.20
C VAL A 186 -11.76 7.97 14.20
N ASP A 187 -12.57 8.69 15.00
CA ASP A 187 -12.42 10.13 15.17
C ASP A 187 -11.09 10.49 15.84
N GLU A 188 -10.70 9.73 16.88
CA GLU A 188 -9.41 9.93 17.55
C GLU A 188 -8.22 9.64 16.61
N LEU A 189 -8.35 8.65 15.74
CA LEU A 189 -7.34 8.38 14.68
C LEU A 189 -7.24 9.56 13.72
N ARG A 190 -8.36 10.05 13.18
CA ARG A 190 -8.39 11.23 12.31
C ARG A 190 -7.74 12.44 12.96
N ASP A 191 -8.15 12.76 14.19
CA ASP A 191 -7.78 14.01 14.86
C ASP A 191 -6.32 14.01 15.35
N ARG A 192 -5.74 12.85 15.67
CA ARG A 192 -4.38 12.74 16.25
C ARG A 192 -3.33 12.20 15.30
N ILE A 193 -3.70 11.30 14.40
CA ILE A 193 -2.79 10.74 13.40
C ILE A 193 -2.92 11.51 12.09
N GLY A 194 -4.15 11.77 11.67
CA GLY A 194 -4.50 12.34 10.37
C GLY A 194 -4.99 11.29 9.40
N SER A 195 -5.70 11.77 8.38
CA SER A 195 -6.22 10.95 7.26
C SER A 195 -5.78 11.50 5.90
N GLY A 196 -4.74 12.31 5.88
CA GLY A 196 -4.23 12.98 4.70
C GLY A 196 -3.36 12.10 3.81
N PRO A 197 -2.82 12.67 2.70
CA PRO A 197 -2.06 11.96 1.68
C PRO A 197 -0.67 11.50 2.14
N ALA A 198 -0.19 11.98 3.28
CA ALA A 198 1.09 11.54 3.82
C ALA A 198 1.01 10.07 4.27
N ILE A 199 1.96 9.26 3.82
CA ILE A 199 1.98 7.83 4.17
C ILE A 199 2.02 7.59 5.69
N ALA A 200 2.65 8.51 6.43
CA ALA A 200 2.71 8.49 7.89
C ALA A 200 1.37 8.85 8.58
N GLU A 201 0.36 9.22 7.82
CA GLU A 201 -1.03 9.40 8.25
C GLU A 201 -1.89 8.25 7.75
N THR A 202 -1.94 8.04 6.43
CA THR A 202 -2.79 7.03 5.78
C THR A 202 -2.56 5.62 6.35
N VAL A 203 -1.30 5.15 6.43
CA VAL A 203 -1.01 3.76 6.83
C VAL A 203 -1.31 3.50 8.31
N PRO A 204 -0.86 4.33 9.26
CA PRO A 204 -1.24 4.15 10.66
C PRO A 204 -2.75 4.21 10.88
N THR A 205 -3.43 5.13 10.23
CA THR A 205 -4.89 5.27 10.35
C THR A 205 -5.64 4.07 9.78
N ALA A 206 -5.23 3.56 8.61
CA ALA A 206 -5.82 2.34 8.05
C ALA A 206 -5.65 1.12 8.96
N ILE A 207 -4.46 0.92 9.54
CA ILE A 207 -4.23 -0.17 10.51
C ILE A 207 -5.02 0.07 11.81
N GLY A 208 -5.13 1.32 12.26
CA GLY A 208 -5.95 1.69 13.41
C GLY A 208 -7.44 1.34 13.22
N ILE A 209 -8.02 1.66 12.06
CA ILE A 209 -9.40 1.27 11.69
C ILE A 209 -9.54 -0.26 11.68
N PHE A 210 -8.59 -0.96 11.05
CA PHE A 210 -8.60 -2.43 11.03
C PHE A 210 -8.63 -3.05 12.43
N ILE A 211 -7.92 -2.47 13.39
CA ILE A 211 -7.92 -2.90 14.80
C ILE A 211 -9.25 -2.56 15.47
N ALA A 212 -9.70 -1.31 15.37
CA ALA A 212 -10.93 -0.82 16.01
C ALA A 212 -12.14 -1.67 15.60
N GLU A 213 -12.24 -1.98 14.31
CA GLU A 213 -13.32 -2.78 13.73
C GLU A 213 -13.01 -4.30 13.71
N ARG A 214 -11.92 -4.74 14.33
CA ARG A 214 -11.53 -6.16 14.45
C ARG A 214 -11.47 -6.89 13.09
N GLY A 215 -11.14 -6.17 12.03
CA GLY A 215 -11.09 -6.67 10.67
C GLY A 215 -12.47 -7.00 10.08
N ASP A 216 -13.56 -6.42 10.58
CA ASP A 216 -14.88 -6.49 9.94
C ASP A 216 -14.84 -5.72 8.63
N SER A 217 -15.03 -6.41 7.50
CA SER A 217 -14.76 -5.87 6.17
C SER A 217 -15.62 -4.64 5.87
N MET A 218 -16.93 -4.71 6.14
CA MET A 218 -17.81 -3.61 5.79
C MET A 218 -17.66 -2.42 6.72
N LYS A 219 -17.48 -2.65 8.02
CA LYS A 219 -17.25 -1.55 8.96
C LYS A 219 -15.93 -0.85 8.65
N CYS A 220 -14.85 -1.58 8.44
CA CYS A 220 -13.56 -1.01 8.05
C CYS A 220 -13.65 -0.14 6.79
N ILE A 221 -14.37 -0.61 5.75
CA ILE A 221 -14.54 0.16 4.52
C ILE A 221 -15.41 1.40 4.77
N CYS A 222 -16.52 1.26 5.48
CA CYS A 222 -17.40 2.39 5.82
C CYS A 222 -16.64 3.47 6.61
N ASP A 223 -15.86 3.08 7.60
CA ASP A 223 -15.04 4.02 8.38
C ASP A 223 -13.96 4.66 7.52
N GLY A 224 -13.29 3.88 6.68
CA GLY A 224 -12.29 4.40 5.72
C GLY A 224 -12.87 5.40 4.72
N VAL A 225 -14.12 5.20 4.28
CA VAL A 225 -14.81 6.12 3.36
C VAL A 225 -15.30 7.38 4.09
N ASN A 226 -15.68 7.26 5.36
CA ASN A 226 -16.27 8.36 6.14
C ASN A 226 -15.25 9.18 6.94
N ILE A 227 -14.00 8.74 7.03
CA ILE A 227 -12.99 9.40 7.87
C ILE A 227 -12.62 10.82 7.39
N GLY A 228 -12.80 11.12 6.12
CA GLY A 228 -12.45 12.40 5.50
C GLY A 228 -11.05 12.40 4.86
N ASP A 229 -10.74 13.46 4.11
CA ASP A 229 -9.49 13.67 3.36
C ASP A 229 -9.20 12.54 2.35
N GLU A 230 -8.18 11.71 2.52
CA GLU A 230 -7.75 10.63 1.60
C GLU A 230 -8.57 9.33 1.77
N THR A 231 -9.89 9.46 1.77
CA THR A 231 -10.84 8.35 2.00
C THR A 231 -10.64 7.17 1.08
N SER A 232 -10.39 7.43 -0.22
CA SER A 232 -10.19 6.36 -1.21
C SER A 232 -8.96 5.51 -0.94
N ALA A 233 -7.85 6.15 -0.55
CA ALA A 233 -6.62 5.44 -0.23
C ALA A 233 -6.76 4.61 1.05
N ILE A 234 -7.37 5.19 2.11
CA ILE A 234 -7.60 4.49 3.39
C ILE A 234 -8.55 3.31 3.17
N ALA A 235 -9.70 3.53 2.52
CA ALA A 235 -10.67 2.47 2.23
C ALA A 235 -10.08 1.35 1.36
N SER A 236 -9.24 1.68 0.37
CA SER A 236 -8.54 0.67 -0.45
C SER A 236 -7.60 -0.20 0.38
N ILE A 237 -6.81 0.41 1.27
CA ILE A 237 -5.87 -0.32 2.14
C ILE A 237 -6.63 -1.22 3.11
N VAL A 238 -7.63 -0.70 3.81
CA VAL A 238 -8.40 -1.52 4.78
C VAL A 238 -9.20 -2.59 4.06
N GLY A 239 -9.77 -2.29 2.90
CA GLY A 239 -10.53 -3.25 2.09
C GLY A 239 -9.65 -4.40 1.61
N ALA A 240 -8.44 -4.12 1.12
CA ALA A 240 -7.47 -5.13 0.73
C ALA A 240 -7.08 -6.02 1.93
N LEU A 241 -6.82 -5.41 3.09
CA LEU A 241 -6.42 -6.13 4.30
C LEU A 241 -7.56 -7.01 4.85
N CYS A 242 -8.77 -6.46 4.96
CA CYS A 242 -9.95 -7.20 5.43
C CYS A 242 -10.34 -8.31 4.46
N GLY A 243 -10.32 -8.02 3.15
CA GLY A 243 -10.62 -9.01 2.12
C GLY A 243 -9.65 -10.19 2.13
N THR A 244 -8.35 -9.92 2.35
CA THR A 244 -7.34 -10.96 2.52
C THR A 244 -7.57 -11.77 3.80
N PHE A 245 -7.88 -11.10 4.91
CA PHE A 245 -8.08 -11.74 6.21
C PHE A 245 -9.39 -12.54 6.31
N ARG A 246 -10.48 -12.03 5.75
CA ARG A 246 -11.83 -12.61 5.90
C ARG A 246 -12.34 -13.35 4.65
N GLY A 247 -11.70 -13.12 3.51
CA GLY A 247 -12.14 -13.64 2.22
C GLY A 247 -13.32 -12.86 1.61
N SER A 248 -13.62 -13.16 0.34
CA SER A 248 -14.66 -12.48 -0.44
C SER A 248 -16.07 -12.58 0.16
N ARG A 249 -16.36 -13.66 0.89
CA ARG A 249 -17.68 -13.86 1.56
C ARG A 249 -17.94 -12.89 2.71
N SER A 250 -16.97 -12.08 3.10
CA SER A 250 -17.16 -11.03 4.11
C SER A 250 -17.76 -9.74 3.55
N PHE A 251 -17.94 -9.69 2.23
CA PHE A 251 -18.61 -8.59 1.52
C PHE A 251 -20.03 -9.01 1.11
N PRO A 252 -20.96 -8.07 0.86
CA PRO A 252 -22.26 -8.38 0.30
C PRO A 252 -22.14 -9.17 -1.00
N GLU A 253 -23.08 -10.10 -1.21
CA GLU A 253 -23.02 -11.08 -2.30
C GLU A 253 -23.03 -10.44 -3.70
N ASP A 254 -23.69 -9.30 -3.85
CA ASP A 254 -23.81 -8.55 -5.10
C ASP A 254 -22.61 -7.61 -5.39
N TYR A 255 -21.69 -7.40 -4.41
CA TYR A 255 -20.58 -6.47 -4.58
C TYR A 255 -19.59 -6.91 -5.65
N LEU A 256 -19.31 -8.20 -5.74
CA LEU A 256 -18.37 -8.73 -6.73
C LEU A 256 -18.90 -8.51 -8.14
N ASP A 257 -20.17 -8.88 -8.38
CA ASP A 257 -20.83 -8.70 -9.67
C ASP A 257 -20.90 -7.22 -10.05
N PHE A 258 -21.30 -6.36 -9.10
CA PHE A 258 -21.35 -4.91 -9.30
C PHE A 258 -19.98 -4.34 -9.68
N LEU A 259 -18.93 -4.72 -8.97
CA LEU A 259 -17.58 -4.23 -9.24
C LEU A 259 -17.07 -4.71 -10.61
N ASN A 260 -17.31 -5.97 -10.96
CA ASN A 260 -16.93 -6.52 -12.26
C ASN A 260 -17.65 -5.78 -13.40
N GLU A 261 -18.96 -5.56 -13.27
CA GLU A 261 -19.76 -4.85 -14.28
C GLU A 261 -19.31 -3.38 -14.44
N GLN A 262 -19.16 -2.66 -13.34
CA GLN A 262 -18.81 -1.23 -13.36
C GLN A 262 -17.40 -0.94 -13.89
N ASN A 263 -16.46 -1.85 -13.70
CA ASN A 263 -15.06 -1.64 -14.06
C ASN A 263 -14.61 -2.47 -15.26
N GLY A 264 -15.46 -3.35 -15.80
CA GLY A 264 -15.07 -4.26 -16.87
C GLY A 264 -14.01 -5.28 -16.43
N PHE A 265 -14.02 -5.67 -15.15
CA PHE A 265 -13.10 -6.65 -14.57
C PHE A 265 -13.75 -8.04 -14.53
N ASP A 266 -12.92 -9.04 -14.33
CA ASP A 266 -13.28 -10.37 -13.83
C ASP A 266 -12.35 -10.69 -12.66
N LEU A 267 -12.79 -10.32 -11.46
CA LEU A 267 -11.99 -10.45 -10.25
C LEU A 267 -11.75 -11.89 -9.84
N GLU A 268 -12.68 -12.81 -10.17
CA GLU A 268 -12.50 -14.24 -9.90
C GLU A 268 -11.44 -14.85 -10.82
N LEU A 269 -11.50 -14.52 -12.12
CA LEU A 269 -10.46 -14.93 -13.07
C LEU A 269 -9.10 -14.37 -12.67
N GLN A 270 -9.05 -13.10 -12.25
CA GLN A 270 -7.81 -12.48 -11.78
C GLN A 270 -7.25 -13.15 -10.52
N ALA A 271 -8.12 -13.49 -9.56
CA ALA A 271 -7.72 -14.22 -8.36
C ALA A 271 -7.16 -15.61 -8.68
N GLY A 272 -7.79 -16.33 -9.62
CA GLY A 272 -7.30 -17.61 -10.13
C GLY A 272 -5.92 -17.50 -10.79
N ALA A 273 -5.69 -16.45 -11.57
CA ALA A 273 -4.40 -16.18 -12.20
C ALA A 273 -3.30 -15.85 -11.16
N VAL A 274 -3.64 -15.07 -10.12
CA VAL A 274 -2.72 -14.80 -8.99
C VAL A 274 -2.34 -16.09 -8.28
N LEU A 275 -3.32 -16.95 -7.97
CA LEU A 275 -3.08 -18.24 -7.30
C LEU A 275 -2.12 -19.12 -8.12
N SER A 276 -2.39 -19.27 -9.43
CA SER A 276 -1.53 -20.05 -10.33
C SER A 276 -0.10 -19.51 -10.40
N ALA A 277 0.07 -18.18 -10.43
CA ALA A 277 1.39 -17.57 -10.43
C ALA A 277 2.13 -17.76 -9.08
N CYS A 278 1.40 -17.78 -7.95
CA CYS A 278 1.99 -18.08 -6.63
C CYS A 278 2.45 -19.54 -6.52
N GLU A 279 1.70 -20.50 -7.10
CA GLU A 279 2.10 -21.91 -7.13
C GLU A 279 3.43 -22.13 -7.87
N ASN A 280 3.71 -21.35 -8.91
CA ASN A 280 4.97 -21.41 -9.68
C ASN A 280 6.18 -20.86 -8.89
N LEU A 281 5.97 -20.12 -7.81
CA LEU A 281 7.03 -19.57 -6.95
C LEU A 281 7.49 -20.55 -5.84
N SER A 282 6.82 -21.71 -5.70
CA SER A 282 7.05 -22.67 -4.60
C SER A 282 8.25 -23.59 -4.84
#